data_2af3fadc80d04454a0cff61d69cba280
#
_entry.id   2af3fadc80d04454a0cff61d69cba280
#
_cell.length_a   1.000
_cell.length_b   1.000
_cell.length_c   1.000
_cell.angle_alpha   90.00
_cell.angle_beta   90.00
_cell.angle_gamma   90.00
#
_symmetry.space_group_name_H-M   'P 1'
#
loop_
_entity.id
_entity.type
_entity.pdbx_description
1 polymer ?
#
loop_
_entity_poly.entity_id
_entity_poly.type
_entity_poly.pdbx_seq_one_letter_code
_entity_poly.pdbx_strand_id
1 'polypeptide(L)'
;RFSGAARVFESQDEAVEAILGDRGKAGDVVVITHEGPKGGPGMQEMLYPTSYIKAKHLGGQCALITDGRFSGGTSGLSVGHISPEAAAGGNIALVRDGDIIDIDIPSREISLRVSDAELDARRREELARGSEAFTPRHRNREVSKALRAYAATVTSADKGGVRL
;
A
#
# COMPACT_ATOMS: atom_id res chain seq x y z
N ARG A 1 -8.06 -9.37 -15.34
CA ARG A 1 -8.04 -10.16 -14.10
C ARG A 1 -6.62 -10.55 -13.75
N PHE A 2 -6.27 -10.41 -12.49
CA PHE A 2 -4.95 -10.78 -11.98
C PHE A 2 -5.12 -11.42 -10.59
N SER A 3 -4.32 -12.42 -10.28
CA SER A 3 -4.26 -13.06 -8.97
C SER A 3 -2.80 -13.32 -8.63
N GLY A 4 -2.35 -12.94 -7.45
CA GLY A 4 -0.96 -13.08 -7.08
C GLY A 4 -0.69 -13.02 -5.58
N ALA A 5 0.50 -13.46 -5.21
CA ALA A 5 0.95 -13.40 -3.83
C ALA A 5 1.43 -11.99 -3.47
N ALA A 6 0.99 -11.49 -2.32
CA ALA A 6 1.41 -10.19 -1.80
C ALA A 6 2.89 -10.17 -1.45
N ARG A 7 3.56 -9.05 -1.76
CA ARG A 7 4.85 -8.62 -1.24
C ARG A 7 4.66 -7.26 -0.61
N VAL A 8 4.70 -7.20 0.70
CA VAL A 8 4.28 -6.03 1.49
C VAL A 8 5.49 -5.18 1.87
N PHE A 9 5.37 -3.88 1.65
CA PHE A 9 6.37 -2.87 2.00
C PHE A 9 5.69 -1.69 2.68
N GLU A 10 6.32 -1.13 3.71
CA GLU A 10 5.78 -0.01 4.48
C GLU A 10 6.18 1.36 3.93
N SER A 11 6.92 1.39 2.81
CA SER A 11 7.30 2.61 2.11
C SER A 11 7.63 2.35 0.64
N GLN A 12 7.57 3.43 -0.16
CA GLN A 12 8.03 3.41 -1.55
C GLN A 12 9.52 3.02 -1.64
N ASP A 13 10.35 3.55 -0.74
CA ASP A 13 11.80 3.34 -0.77
C ASP A 13 12.15 1.87 -0.52
N GLU A 14 11.51 1.24 0.46
CA GLU A 14 11.66 -0.19 0.74
C GLU A 14 11.25 -1.05 -0.47
N ALA A 15 10.11 -0.72 -1.09
CA ALA A 15 9.66 -1.42 -2.29
C ALA A 15 10.65 -1.27 -3.45
N VAL A 16 11.20 -0.08 -3.66
CA VAL A 16 12.22 0.18 -4.69
C VAL A 16 13.48 -0.66 -4.45
N GLU A 17 13.99 -0.68 -3.23
CA GLU A 17 15.15 -1.51 -2.86
C GLU A 17 14.87 -3.00 -3.09
N ALA A 18 13.68 -3.45 -2.75
CA ALA A 18 13.26 -4.83 -2.97
C ALA A 18 13.19 -5.20 -4.45
N ILE A 19 12.60 -4.34 -5.28
CA ILE A 19 12.48 -4.55 -6.73
C ILE A 19 13.88 -4.57 -7.38
N LEU A 20 14.73 -3.62 -7.03
CA LEU A 20 16.11 -3.57 -7.55
C LEU A 20 16.94 -4.76 -7.09
N GLY A 21 16.74 -5.23 -5.86
CA GLY A 21 17.42 -6.41 -5.28
C GLY A 21 16.82 -7.76 -5.70
N ASP A 22 16.01 -7.80 -6.77
CA ASP A 22 15.39 -9.02 -7.33
C ASP A 22 14.52 -9.80 -6.33
N ARG A 23 13.93 -9.11 -5.34
CA ARG A 23 13.00 -9.72 -4.37
C ARG A 23 11.57 -9.83 -4.91
N GLY A 24 11.25 -9.19 -6.04
CA GLY A 24 9.98 -9.32 -6.75
C GLY A 24 10.04 -10.42 -7.82
N LYS A 25 8.96 -11.16 -7.98
CA LYS A 25 8.84 -12.26 -8.96
C LYS A 25 7.63 -12.06 -9.84
N ALA A 26 7.65 -12.66 -11.04
CA ALA A 26 6.45 -12.77 -11.87
C ALA A 26 5.29 -13.40 -11.08
N GLY A 27 4.12 -12.83 -11.16
CA GLY A 27 2.95 -13.26 -10.42
C GLY A 27 2.76 -12.58 -9.06
N ASP A 28 3.69 -11.76 -8.59
CA ASP A 28 3.54 -11.05 -7.32
C ASP A 28 2.60 -9.84 -7.44
N VAL A 29 1.91 -9.53 -6.32
CA VAL A 29 1.26 -8.25 -6.08
C VAL A 29 2.14 -7.46 -5.10
N VAL A 30 2.79 -6.43 -5.60
CA VAL A 30 3.55 -5.50 -4.74
C VAL A 30 2.55 -4.61 -3.99
N VAL A 31 2.60 -4.64 -2.66
CA VAL A 31 1.70 -3.88 -1.78
C VAL A 31 2.53 -2.85 -1.04
N ILE A 32 2.28 -1.56 -1.31
CA ILE A 32 2.95 -0.46 -0.62
C ILE A 32 1.93 0.22 0.29
N THR A 33 2.17 0.15 1.59
CA THR A 33 1.26 0.66 2.62
C THR A 33 1.78 1.95 3.27
N HIS A 34 0.91 2.64 4.01
CA HIS A 34 1.24 3.84 4.77
C HIS A 34 1.75 5.01 3.91
N GLU A 35 1.34 5.10 2.66
CA GLU A 35 1.65 6.20 1.74
C GLU A 35 0.41 7.08 1.44
N GLY A 36 -0.70 6.83 2.12
CA GLY A 36 -1.93 7.62 2.05
C GLY A 36 -1.82 8.99 2.77
N PRO A 37 -2.89 9.80 2.76
CA PRO A 37 -2.91 11.13 3.35
C PRO A 37 -2.49 11.18 4.83
N LYS A 38 -2.85 10.17 5.62
CA LYS A 38 -2.50 10.07 7.06
C LYS A 38 -1.16 9.37 7.27
N GLY A 39 -0.97 8.22 6.64
CA GLY A 39 0.21 7.38 6.84
C GLY A 39 1.46 7.93 6.18
N GLY A 40 1.30 8.52 4.99
CA GLY A 40 2.36 9.19 4.23
C GLY A 40 2.03 10.65 3.95
N PRO A 41 1.91 11.52 4.99
CA PRO A 41 1.43 12.88 4.81
C PRO A 41 2.27 13.65 3.80
N GLY A 42 1.56 14.29 2.84
CA GLY A 42 2.14 14.85 1.63
C GLY A 42 1.99 13.92 0.43
N MET A 43 1.63 12.65 0.63
CA MET A 43 1.40 11.63 -0.40
C MET A 43 2.43 11.70 -1.53
N GLN A 44 3.65 11.26 -1.22
CA GLN A 44 4.73 11.20 -2.21
C GLN A 44 4.25 10.48 -3.48
N GLU A 45 4.48 11.10 -4.63
CA GLU A 45 4.09 10.53 -5.91
C GLU A 45 4.97 9.33 -6.28
N MET A 46 4.34 8.19 -6.58
CA MET A 46 5.06 6.96 -6.92
C MET A 46 5.25 6.86 -8.44
N LEU A 47 6.50 6.94 -8.86
CA LEU A 47 6.93 6.66 -10.23
C LEU A 47 7.94 5.50 -10.26
N TYR A 48 8.89 5.53 -9.34
CA TYR A 48 10.03 4.61 -9.35
C TYR A 48 9.65 3.13 -9.23
N PRO A 49 8.74 2.69 -8.33
CA PRO A 49 8.38 1.28 -8.23
C PRO A 49 7.85 0.73 -9.54
N THR A 50 6.95 1.45 -10.21
CA THR A 50 6.37 1.01 -11.49
C THR A 50 7.39 1.03 -12.63
N SER A 51 8.27 2.03 -12.65
CA SER A 51 9.35 2.15 -13.63
C SER A 51 10.35 1.00 -13.50
N TYR A 52 10.72 0.63 -12.28
CA TYR A 52 11.67 -0.47 -12.05
C TYR A 52 11.05 -1.84 -12.29
N ILE A 53 9.78 -2.07 -11.94
CA ILE A 53 9.04 -3.28 -12.34
C ILE A 53 9.08 -3.43 -13.87
N LYS A 54 8.85 -2.35 -14.61
CA LYS A 54 8.92 -2.34 -16.05
C LYS A 54 10.34 -2.61 -16.57
N ALA A 55 11.36 -1.96 -15.99
CA ALA A 55 12.76 -2.14 -16.37
C ALA A 55 13.24 -3.59 -16.14
N LYS A 56 12.70 -4.27 -15.14
CA LYS A 56 12.93 -5.70 -14.86
C LYS A 56 12.09 -6.65 -15.75
N HIS A 57 11.39 -6.12 -16.77
CA HIS A 57 10.49 -6.88 -17.64
C HIS A 57 9.32 -7.57 -16.92
N LEU A 58 8.97 -7.11 -15.73
CA LEU A 58 7.86 -7.63 -14.92
C LEU A 58 6.55 -6.84 -15.08
N GLY A 59 6.54 -5.76 -15.86
CA GLY A 59 5.41 -4.82 -15.98
C GLY A 59 4.08 -5.41 -16.45
N GLY A 60 4.11 -6.55 -17.16
CA GLY A 60 2.90 -7.32 -17.53
C GLY A 60 2.65 -8.56 -16.68
N GLN A 61 3.50 -8.80 -15.69
CA GLN A 61 3.51 -10.03 -14.89
C GLN A 61 3.32 -9.79 -13.39
N CYS A 62 3.33 -8.55 -12.95
CA CYS A 62 3.11 -8.13 -11.57
C CYS A 62 2.00 -7.09 -11.50
N ALA A 63 1.32 -7.01 -10.37
CA ALA A 63 0.48 -5.89 -10.02
C ALA A 63 1.14 -5.07 -8.91
N LEU A 64 0.77 -3.78 -8.80
CA LEU A 64 1.17 -2.92 -7.70
C LEU A 64 -0.06 -2.23 -7.12
N ILE A 65 -0.25 -2.33 -5.81
CA ILE A 65 -1.35 -1.67 -5.11
C ILE A 65 -0.81 -0.83 -3.95
N THR A 66 -1.48 0.28 -3.66
CA THR A 66 -1.08 1.19 -2.58
C THR A 66 -2.23 2.03 -2.07
N ASP A 67 -2.17 2.46 -0.82
CA ASP A 67 -3.01 3.53 -0.28
C ASP A 67 -2.50 4.94 -0.63
N GLY A 68 -1.30 5.04 -1.22
CA GLY A 68 -0.74 6.25 -1.79
C GLY A 68 -1.22 6.56 -3.22
N ARG A 69 -0.46 7.37 -3.95
CA ARG A 69 -0.79 7.81 -5.32
C ARG A 69 0.32 7.54 -6.32
N PHE A 70 -0.07 7.40 -7.59
CA PHE A 70 0.86 7.20 -8.68
C PHE A 70 1.08 8.47 -9.51
N SER A 71 2.25 8.54 -10.12
CA SER A 71 2.58 9.50 -11.17
C SER A 71 1.77 9.24 -12.46
N GLY A 72 1.51 10.29 -13.22
CA GLY A 72 0.91 10.18 -14.55
C GLY A 72 1.74 9.36 -15.58
N GLY A 73 3.03 9.14 -15.30
CA GLY A 73 3.91 8.27 -16.10
C GLY A 73 3.84 6.78 -15.72
N THR A 74 3.01 6.40 -14.78
CA THR A 74 2.85 5.02 -14.33
C THR A 74 2.29 4.12 -15.43
N SER A 75 2.78 2.91 -15.50
CA SER A 75 2.33 1.88 -16.46
C SER A 75 2.22 0.52 -15.79
N GLY A 76 1.47 -0.40 -16.41
CA GLY A 76 1.18 -1.73 -15.86
C GLY A 76 -0.10 -1.75 -15.03
N LEU A 77 -0.35 -2.87 -14.35
CA LEU A 77 -1.50 -3.02 -13.45
C LEU A 77 -1.18 -2.36 -12.11
N SER A 78 -1.64 -1.13 -11.93
CA SER A 78 -1.38 -0.33 -10.73
C SER A 78 -2.69 0.26 -10.20
N VAL A 79 -2.98 0.03 -8.91
CA VAL A 79 -4.18 0.50 -8.22
C VAL A 79 -3.76 1.35 -7.02
N GLY A 80 -4.00 2.64 -7.09
CA GLY A 80 -3.75 3.60 -6.02
C GLY A 80 -5.00 3.93 -5.21
N HIS A 81 -4.80 4.75 -4.18
CA HIS A 81 -5.87 5.27 -3.32
C HIS A 81 -6.73 4.17 -2.67
N ILE A 82 -6.11 3.01 -2.35
CA ILE A 82 -6.79 1.95 -1.59
C ILE A 82 -7.28 2.56 -0.28
N SER A 83 -8.58 2.44 -0.03
CA SER A 83 -9.25 3.07 1.11
C SER A 83 -10.18 2.08 1.81
N PRO A 84 -10.27 2.16 3.16
CA PRO A 84 -9.50 3.03 4.06
C PRO A 84 -8.00 2.74 3.98
N GLU A 85 -7.18 3.80 4.10
CA GLU A 85 -5.71 3.65 4.11
C GLU A 85 -5.20 2.88 5.35
N ALA A 86 -3.98 2.38 5.30
CA ALA A 86 -3.38 1.61 6.39
C ALA A 86 -3.41 2.37 7.73
N ALA A 87 -3.00 3.64 7.74
CA ALA A 87 -3.00 4.49 8.93
C ALA A 87 -4.40 4.83 9.48
N ALA A 88 -5.45 4.59 8.69
CA ALA A 88 -6.85 4.69 9.12
C ALA A 88 -7.47 3.33 9.51
N GLY A 89 -6.67 2.29 9.64
CA GLY A 89 -7.11 0.94 10.00
C GLY A 89 -7.73 0.14 8.84
N GLY A 90 -7.46 0.52 7.60
CA GLY A 90 -7.90 -0.22 6.42
C GLY A 90 -7.29 -1.62 6.33
N ASN A 91 -7.97 -2.53 5.61
CA ASN A 91 -7.51 -3.90 5.45
C ASN A 91 -6.14 -4.01 4.78
N ILE A 92 -5.71 -3.00 4.02
CA ILE A 92 -4.37 -2.95 3.42
C ILE A 92 -3.25 -3.03 4.49
N ALA A 93 -3.50 -2.52 5.72
CA ALA A 93 -2.57 -2.64 6.84
C ALA A 93 -2.45 -4.08 7.38
N LEU A 94 -3.40 -4.94 7.06
CA LEU A 94 -3.49 -6.31 7.58
C LEU A 94 -2.96 -7.35 6.59
N VAL A 95 -2.60 -6.92 5.37
CA VAL A 95 -2.01 -7.80 4.35
C VAL A 95 -0.64 -8.26 4.82
N ARG A 96 -0.36 -9.55 4.63
CA ARG A 96 0.93 -10.17 4.95
C ARG A 96 1.58 -10.75 3.70
N ASP A 97 2.89 -10.87 3.71
CA ASP A 97 3.62 -11.54 2.64
C ASP A 97 3.06 -12.93 2.36
N GLY A 98 2.81 -13.21 1.07
CA GLY A 98 2.25 -14.48 0.62
C GLY A 98 0.72 -14.56 0.60
N ASP A 99 0.01 -13.62 1.18
CA ASP A 99 -1.46 -13.54 1.03
C ASP A 99 -1.84 -13.42 -0.44
N ILE A 100 -2.90 -14.09 -0.86
CA ILE A 100 -3.35 -14.00 -2.25
C ILE A 100 -4.31 -12.81 -2.40
N ILE A 101 -4.01 -11.98 -3.40
CA ILE A 101 -4.84 -10.84 -3.78
C ILE A 101 -5.36 -11.05 -5.19
N ASP A 102 -6.67 -10.91 -5.35
CA ASP A 102 -7.35 -10.93 -6.63
C ASP A 102 -7.73 -9.50 -7.04
N ILE A 103 -7.47 -9.17 -8.31
CA ILE A 103 -7.84 -7.90 -8.93
C ILE A 103 -8.69 -8.21 -10.16
N ASP A 104 -9.95 -7.82 -10.15
CA ASP A 104 -10.88 -7.98 -11.26
C ASP A 104 -11.40 -6.61 -11.75
N ILE A 105 -10.72 -6.04 -12.74
CA ILE A 105 -11.09 -4.72 -13.30
C ILE A 105 -12.49 -4.72 -13.92
N PRO A 106 -12.91 -5.72 -14.74
CA PRO A 106 -14.27 -5.78 -15.26
C PRO A 106 -15.35 -5.74 -14.18
N SER A 107 -15.14 -6.46 -13.08
CA SER A 107 -16.08 -6.48 -11.95
C SER A 107 -15.88 -5.32 -10.98
N ARG A 108 -14.79 -4.55 -11.13
CA ARG A 108 -14.37 -3.47 -10.21
C ARG A 108 -14.17 -3.96 -8.78
N GLU A 109 -13.53 -5.11 -8.66
CA GLU A 109 -13.27 -5.77 -7.37
C GLU A 109 -11.79 -5.93 -7.13
N ILE A 110 -11.40 -5.72 -5.88
CA ILE A 110 -10.12 -6.14 -5.34
C ILE A 110 -10.40 -6.88 -4.04
N SER A 111 -9.86 -8.08 -3.90
CA SER A 111 -10.13 -8.92 -2.73
C SER A 111 -8.87 -9.59 -2.21
N LEU A 112 -8.83 -9.75 -0.90
CA LEU A 112 -7.80 -10.46 -0.16
C LEU A 112 -8.35 -11.83 0.22
N ARG A 113 -7.71 -12.93 -0.23
CA ARG A 113 -8.14 -14.30 0.09
C ARG A 113 -7.73 -14.70 1.51
N VAL A 114 -8.25 -13.98 2.47
CA VAL A 114 -8.08 -14.23 3.89
C VAL A 114 -9.46 -14.23 4.52
N SER A 115 -9.73 -15.17 5.42
CA SER A 115 -11.04 -15.24 6.08
C SER A 115 -11.26 -14.03 7.01
N ASP A 116 -12.54 -13.67 7.22
CA ASP A 116 -12.90 -12.58 8.13
C ASP A 116 -12.37 -12.85 9.55
N ALA A 117 -12.41 -14.10 10.02
CA ALA A 117 -11.88 -14.49 11.31
C ALA A 117 -10.36 -14.22 11.45
N GLU A 118 -9.60 -14.49 10.40
CA GLU A 118 -8.16 -14.19 10.35
C GLU A 118 -7.92 -12.68 10.27
N LEU A 119 -8.66 -11.93 9.45
CA LEU A 119 -8.59 -10.48 9.41
C LEU A 119 -8.88 -9.84 10.77
N ASP A 120 -9.90 -10.35 11.47
CA ASP A 120 -10.23 -9.90 12.83
C ASP A 120 -9.11 -10.23 13.82
N ALA A 121 -8.47 -11.39 13.69
CA ALA A 121 -7.32 -11.74 14.52
C ALA A 121 -6.15 -10.76 14.28
N ARG A 122 -5.78 -10.53 13.02
CA ARG A 122 -4.73 -9.57 12.63
C ARG A 122 -5.05 -8.14 13.10
N ARG A 123 -6.30 -7.74 13.04
CA ARG A 123 -6.76 -6.44 13.53
C ARG A 123 -6.60 -6.31 15.04
N ARG A 124 -6.92 -7.36 15.80
CA ARG A 124 -6.68 -7.39 17.26
C ARG A 124 -5.19 -7.31 17.58
N GLU A 125 -4.34 -8.03 16.84
CA GLU A 125 -2.89 -7.95 17.01
C GLU A 125 -2.38 -6.53 16.76
N GLU A 126 -2.88 -5.87 15.71
CA GLU A 126 -2.47 -4.51 15.37
C GLU A 126 -2.94 -3.51 16.45
N LEU A 127 -4.18 -3.62 16.92
CA LEU A 127 -4.73 -2.78 17.99
C LEU A 127 -4.00 -3.00 19.34
N ALA A 128 -3.49 -4.19 19.60
CA ALA A 128 -2.72 -4.50 20.82
C ALA A 128 -1.39 -3.72 20.89
N ARG A 129 -0.92 -3.11 19.78
CA ARG A 129 0.24 -2.20 19.76
C ARG A 129 -0.05 -0.84 20.42
N GLY A 130 -1.27 -0.57 20.81
CA GLY A 130 -1.65 0.67 21.51
C GLY A 130 -1.48 1.91 20.64
N SER A 131 -0.69 2.88 21.08
CA SER A 131 -0.42 4.13 20.33
C SER A 131 0.29 3.93 19.01
N GLU A 132 0.95 2.79 18.83
CA GLU A 132 1.65 2.43 17.59
C GLU A 132 0.78 1.65 16.61
N ALA A 133 -0.50 1.39 16.96
CA ALA A 133 -1.42 0.69 16.07
C ALA A 133 -1.54 1.42 14.72
N PHE A 134 -1.49 0.63 13.64
CA PHE A 134 -1.58 1.15 12.26
C PHE A 134 -0.51 2.19 11.88
N THR A 135 0.64 2.14 12.57
CA THR A 135 1.83 2.90 12.17
C THR A 135 2.88 1.97 11.57
N PRO A 136 3.72 2.47 10.64
CA PRO A 136 4.80 1.67 10.06
C PRO A 136 5.75 1.13 11.14
N ARG A 137 6.26 -0.11 10.96
CA ARG A 137 7.17 -0.75 11.90
C ARG A 137 8.63 -0.47 11.61
N HIS A 138 8.95 -0.34 10.31
CA HIS A 138 10.34 -0.28 9.83
C HIS A 138 10.62 0.98 9.02
N ARG A 139 9.67 1.90 8.94
CA ARG A 139 9.82 3.11 8.14
C ARG A 139 10.72 4.12 8.82
N ASN A 140 11.84 4.43 8.20
CA ASN A 140 12.76 5.47 8.66
C ASN A 140 12.49 6.78 7.89
N ARG A 141 11.32 7.40 8.10
CA ARG A 141 10.98 8.70 7.52
C ARG A 141 10.71 9.73 8.59
N GLU A 142 11.46 10.82 8.55
CA GLU A 142 11.19 11.97 9.40
C GLU A 142 9.99 12.77 8.87
N VAL A 143 8.93 12.87 9.69
CA VAL A 143 7.74 13.65 9.37
C VAL A 143 7.79 14.98 10.09
N SER A 144 7.79 16.11 9.35
CA SER A 144 7.81 17.45 9.93
C SER A 144 6.60 17.72 10.82
N LYS A 145 6.71 18.69 11.74
CA LYS A 145 5.58 19.10 12.60
C LYS A 145 4.36 19.55 11.79
N ALA A 146 4.58 20.26 10.68
CA ALA A 146 3.51 20.71 9.80
C ALA A 146 2.76 19.52 9.15
N LEU A 147 3.48 18.51 8.65
CA LEU A 147 2.89 17.32 8.07
C LEU A 147 2.20 16.46 9.13
N ARG A 148 2.69 16.38 10.36
CA ARG A 148 1.98 15.72 11.46
C ARG A 148 0.66 16.40 11.78
N ALA A 149 0.64 17.73 11.83
CA ALA A 149 -0.59 18.49 12.04
C ALA A 149 -1.60 18.28 10.89
N TYR A 150 -1.10 18.21 9.65
CA TYR A 150 -1.93 17.85 8.49
C TYR A 150 -2.52 16.44 8.62
N ALA A 151 -1.70 15.44 8.92
CA ALA A 151 -2.13 14.06 9.06
C ALA A 151 -3.21 13.86 10.12
N ALA A 152 -3.21 14.67 11.19
CA ALA A 152 -4.20 14.60 12.26
C ALA A 152 -5.61 15.01 11.83
N THR A 153 -5.74 15.85 10.78
CA THR A 153 -7.03 16.44 10.36
C THR A 153 -7.46 16.04 8.95
N VAL A 154 -6.59 15.40 8.18
CA VAL A 154 -6.90 15.03 6.80
C VAL A 154 -7.84 13.82 6.73
N THR A 155 -8.75 13.84 5.77
CA THR A 155 -9.59 12.68 5.42
C THR A 155 -8.84 11.72 4.51
N SER A 156 -9.34 10.48 4.38
CA SER A 156 -8.83 9.48 3.45
C SER A 156 -8.98 9.94 1.98
N ALA A 157 -8.24 9.32 1.08
CA ALA A 157 -8.21 9.66 -0.35
C ALA A 157 -9.60 9.54 -1.02
N ASP A 158 -10.41 8.55 -0.62
CA ASP A 158 -11.79 8.37 -1.08
C ASP A 158 -12.74 9.51 -0.66
N LYS A 159 -12.35 10.29 0.34
CA LYS A 159 -13.06 11.49 0.81
C LYS A 159 -12.44 12.79 0.27
N GLY A 160 -11.52 12.67 -0.68
CA GLY A 160 -10.85 13.79 -1.34
C GLY A 160 -9.61 14.31 -0.63
N GLY A 161 -9.14 13.68 0.45
CA GLY A 161 -7.94 14.12 1.19
C GLY A 161 -8.05 15.54 1.75
N VAL A 162 -9.26 15.98 2.09
CA VAL A 162 -9.52 17.32 2.61
C VAL A 162 -9.27 17.40 4.12
N ARG A 163 -8.94 18.58 4.62
CA ARG A 163 -8.81 18.84 6.05
C ARG A 163 -10.17 19.17 6.66
N LEU A 164 -10.46 18.57 7.80
CA LEU A 164 -11.63 18.85 8.63
C LEU A 164 -11.24 19.71 9.84
#